data_3e15a7b782e7ae6cd2c14284564dc245
#
_entry.id   3e15a7b782e7ae6cd2c14284564dc245
#
_cell.length_a   1.000
_cell.length_b   1.000
_cell.length_c   1.000
_cell.angle_alpha   90.00
_cell.angle_beta   90.00
_cell.angle_gamma   90.00
#
_symmetry.space_group_name_H-M   'P 1'
#
loop_
_entity.id
_entity.type
_entity.pdbx_description
1 polymer ?
#
loop_
_entity_poly.entity_id
_entity_poly.type
_entity_poly.pdbx_seq_one_letter_code
_entity_poly.pdbx_strand_id
1 'polypeptide(L)'
;MVRILVAVVVVLFAFPAAAQSFNCGGRLNASEQAVCASQELSSWDVQVAQMYGKLRYSGDGRKREAALRSQRAFLARRNRCGGNFVCILNAYEAQAGALNGIRKAF
;
A
#
# COMPACT_ATOMS: atom_id res chain seq x y z
N MET A 1 48.91 25.15 -18.38
CA MET A 1 47.83 24.24 -18.76
C MET A 1 46.94 24.01 -17.54
N VAL A 2 45.73 24.54 -17.61
CA VAL A 2 44.73 24.36 -16.55
C VAL A 2 43.98 23.08 -16.86
N ARG A 3 44.11 22.04 -16.04
CA ARG A 3 43.27 20.85 -16.11
C ARG A 3 41.99 21.14 -15.38
N ILE A 4 40.91 21.32 -16.15
CA ILE A 4 39.55 21.43 -15.57
C ILE A 4 39.10 20.02 -15.23
N LEU A 5 39.12 19.68 -13.95
CA LEU A 5 38.46 18.48 -13.44
C LEU A 5 36.94 18.77 -13.43
N VAL A 6 36.26 18.27 -14.45
CA VAL A 6 34.79 18.23 -14.43
C VAL A 6 34.39 17.17 -13.42
N ALA A 7 34.04 17.60 -12.23
CA ALA A 7 33.40 16.71 -11.26
C ALA A 7 31.98 16.41 -11.78
N VAL A 8 31.78 15.22 -12.31
CA VAL A 8 30.45 14.72 -12.62
C VAL A 8 29.75 14.46 -11.29
N VAL A 9 28.93 15.39 -10.86
CA VAL A 9 28.02 15.19 -9.73
C VAL A 9 26.92 14.26 -10.21
N VAL A 10 27.06 12.97 -9.90
CA VAL A 10 25.98 12.01 -10.08
C VAL A 10 24.94 12.31 -8.99
N VAL A 11 23.92 13.05 -9.34
CA VAL A 11 22.76 13.25 -8.48
C VAL A 11 21.98 11.95 -8.51
N LEU A 12 22.20 11.11 -7.50
CA LEU A 12 21.36 9.95 -7.24
C LEU A 12 20.00 10.49 -6.78
N PHE A 13 19.03 10.56 -7.70
CA PHE A 13 17.65 10.72 -7.34
C PHE A 13 17.21 9.45 -6.64
N ALA A 14 17.29 9.44 -5.30
CA ALA A 14 16.58 8.46 -4.52
C ALA A 14 15.09 8.79 -4.71
N PHE A 15 14.42 8.06 -5.59
CA PHE A 15 12.96 8.04 -5.58
C PHE A 15 12.56 7.50 -4.21
N PRO A 16 11.79 8.25 -3.38
CA PRO A 16 11.24 7.68 -2.19
C PRO A 16 10.46 6.45 -2.63
N ALA A 17 10.86 5.26 -2.16
CA ALA A 17 10.03 4.08 -2.32
C ALA A 17 8.64 4.47 -1.83
N ALA A 18 7.59 4.28 -2.67
CA ALA A 18 6.23 4.57 -2.27
C ALA A 18 6.00 3.90 -0.92
N ALA A 19 5.66 4.69 0.10
CA ALA A 19 5.54 4.19 1.46
C ALA A 19 4.36 3.22 1.52
N GLN A 20 4.59 2.02 2.04
CA GLN A 20 3.53 1.12 2.42
C GLN A 20 2.61 1.76 3.45
N SER A 21 1.41 1.23 3.64
CA SER A 21 0.42 1.72 4.62
C SER A 21 0.89 1.62 6.07
N PHE A 22 2.02 0.98 6.31
CA PHE A 22 2.69 0.81 7.60
C PHE A 22 4.20 0.91 7.44
N ASN A 23 4.90 1.15 8.56
CA ASN A 23 6.36 1.30 8.57
C ASN A 23 7.05 -0.06 8.58
N CYS A 24 7.75 -0.41 7.48
CA CYS A 24 8.52 -1.65 7.38
C CYS A 24 9.69 -1.76 8.37
N GLY A 25 10.14 -0.66 8.94
CA GLY A 25 11.17 -0.64 9.99
C GLY A 25 10.62 -0.79 11.41
N GLY A 26 9.30 -0.83 11.58
CA GLY A 26 8.64 -0.96 12.87
C GLY A 26 8.42 -2.41 13.31
N ARG A 27 7.57 -2.60 14.32
CA ARG A 27 7.09 -3.93 14.71
C ARG A 27 6.07 -4.41 13.71
N LEU A 28 6.33 -5.56 13.09
CA LEU A 28 5.51 -6.12 12.05
C LEU A 28 4.99 -7.50 12.46
N ASN A 29 3.72 -7.77 12.14
CA ASN A 29 3.21 -9.14 12.15
C ASN A 29 3.74 -9.92 10.94
N ALA A 30 3.46 -11.22 10.86
CA ALA A 30 3.96 -12.07 9.79
C ALA A 30 3.49 -11.63 8.40
N SER A 31 2.24 -11.18 8.27
CA SER A 31 1.69 -10.67 7.00
C SER A 31 2.37 -9.38 6.57
N GLU A 32 2.58 -8.45 7.47
CA GLU A 32 3.28 -7.19 7.20
C GLU A 32 4.73 -7.43 6.79
N GLN A 33 5.42 -8.38 7.44
CA GLN A 33 6.77 -8.79 7.05
C GLN A 33 6.80 -9.34 5.62
N ALA A 34 5.82 -10.17 5.25
CA ALA A 34 5.72 -10.71 3.89
C ALA A 34 5.46 -9.60 2.86
N VAL A 35 4.63 -8.62 3.18
CA VAL A 35 4.38 -7.45 2.33
C VAL A 35 5.66 -6.66 2.12
N CYS A 36 6.40 -6.35 3.18
CA CYS A 36 7.66 -5.61 3.08
C CYS A 36 8.73 -6.36 2.28
N ALA A 37 8.75 -7.69 2.35
CA ALA A 37 9.72 -8.53 1.64
C ALA A 37 9.38 -8.77 0.17
N SER A 38 8.17 -8.45 -0.29
CA SER A 38 7.69 -8.69 -1.64
C SER A 38 7.37 -7.38 -2.35
N GLN A 39 8.03 -7.12 -3.48
CA GLN A 39 7.73 -5.96 -4.30
C GLN A 39 6.28 -5.99 -4.84
N GLU A 40 5.78 -7.17 -5.21
CA GLU A 40 4.42 -7.33 -5.69
C GLU A 40 3.40 -7.01 -4.59
N LEU A 41 3.55 -7.58 -3.40
CA LEU A 41 2.65 -7.30 -2.29
C LEU A 41 2.75 -5.85 -1.81
N SER A 42 3.94 -5.28 -1.78
CA SER A 42 4.14 -3.86 -1.46
C SER A 42 3.42 -2.94 -2.45
N SER A 43 3.46 -3.27 -3.74
CA SER A 43 2.76 -2.54 -4.79
C SER A 43 1.25 -2.58 -4.60
N TRP A 44 0.69 -3.74 -4.27
CA TRP A 44 -0.73 -3.88 -3.94
C TRP A 44 -1.11 -3.08 -2.70
N ASP A 45 -0.27 -3.11 -1.68
CA ASP A 45 -0.51 -2.35 -0.45
C ASP A 45 -0.60 -0.85 -0.73
N VAL A 46 0.32 -0.31 -1.52
CA VAL A 46 0.29 1.10 -1.93
C VAL A 46 -1.00 1.44 -2.70
N GLN A 47 -1.39 0.60 -3.65
CA GLN A 47 -2.60 0.83 -4.44
C GLN A 47 -3.86 0.81 -3.58
N VAL A 48 -4.01 -0.18 -2.73
CA VAL A 48 -5.15 -0.30 -1.81
C VAL A 48 -5.20 0.87 -0.83
N ALA A 49 -4.05 1.26 -0.28
CA ALA A 49 -3.96 2.42 0.61
C ALA A 49 -4.39 3.72 -0.08
N GLN A 50 -4.01 3.92 -1.34
CA GLN A 50 -4.43 5.10 -2.11
C GLN A 50 -5.92 5.09 -2.40
N MET A 51 -6.48 3.95 -2.81
CA MET A 51 -7.91 3.79 -3.05
C MET A 51 -8.73 4.06 -1.77
N TYR A 52 -8.29 3.49 -0.66
CA TYR A 52 -8.91 3.72 0.64
C TYR A 52 -8.85 5.19 1.04
N GLY A 53 -7.68 5.83 0.90
CA GLY A 53 -7.49 7.24 1.24
C GLY A 53 -8.43 8.16 0.48
N LYS A 54 -8.65 7.93 -0.79
CA LYS A 54 -9.60 8.71 -1.60
C LYS A 54 -11.03 8.59 -1.10
N LEU A 55 -11.46 7.39 -0.68
CA LEU A 55 -12.79 7.15 -0.15
C LEU A 55 -12.95 7.71 1.26
N ARG A 56 -11.94 7.52 2.11
CA ARG A 56 -11.93 8.02 3.50
C ARG A 56 -12.09 9.54 3.57
N TYR A 57 -11.52 10.27 2.63
CA TYR A 57 -11.60 11.73 2.56
C TYR A 57 -12.64 12.24 1.56
N SER A 58 -13.50 11.37 1.07
CA SER A 58 -14.66 11.74 0.23
C SER A 58 -15.61 12.66 0.98
N GLY A 59 -16.29 13.55 0.27
CA GLY A 59 -17.39 14.36 0.79
C GLY A 59 -18.65 13.55 1.12
N ASP A 60 -18.77 12.31 0.61
CA ASP A 60 -19.92 11.44 0.86
C ASP A 60 -19.72 10.58 2.11
N GLY A 61 -20.54 10.82 3.14
CA GLY A 61 -20.46 10.09 4.41
C GLY A 61 -20.69 8.58 4.27
N ARG A 62 -21.51 8.15 3.32
CA ARG A 62 -21.78 6.73 3.06
C ARG A 62 -20.54 6.03 2.50
N LYS A 63 -19.83 6.69 1.58
CA LYS A 63 -18.56 6.18 1.05
C LYS A 63 -17.50 6.07 2.13
N ARG A 64 -17.35 7.10 2.97
CA ARG A 64 -16.38 7.09 4.07
C ARG A 64 -16.63 5.93 5.03
N GLU A 65 -17.87 5.75 5.44
CA GLU A 65 -18.27 4.69 6.36
C GLU A 65 -18.07 3.29 5.77
N ALA A 66 -18.53 3.09 4.53
CA ALA A 66 -18.37 1.80 3.83
C ALA A 66 -16.89 1.45 3.64
N ALA A 67 -16.07 2.42 3.26
CA ALA A 67 -14.63 2.23 3.08
C ALA A 67 -13.95 1.86 4.40
N LEU A 68 -14.29 2.51 5.50
CA LEU A 68 -13.72 2.22 6.81
C LEU A 68 -14.02 0.79 7.26
N ARG A 69 -15.27 0.35 7.13
CA ARG A 69 -15.67 -1.03 7.47
C ARG A 69 -14.98 -2.05 6.57
N SER A 70 -14.94 -1.80 5.28
CA SER A 70 -14.28 -2.66 4.29
C SER A 70 -12.79 -2.81 4.60
N GLN A 71 -12.12 -1.70 4.91
CA GLN A 71 -10.69 -1.70 5.21
C GLN A 71 -10.37 -2.46 6.50
N ARG A 72 -11.16 -2.32 7.54
CA ARG A 72 -11.00 -3.08 8.79
C ARG A 72 -11.16 -4.57 8.57
N ALA A 73 -12.17 -4.99 7.81
CA ALA A 73 -12.40 -6.39 7.48
C ALA A 73 -11.23 -6.96 6.64
N PHE A 74 -10.74 -6.17 5.69
CA PHE A 74 -9.57 -6.53 4.88
C PHE A 74 -8.32 -6.76 5.74
N LEU A 75 -7.99 -5.83 6.63
CA LEU A 75 -6.81 -5.96 7.49
C LEU A 75 -6.89 -7.21 8.36
N ALA A 76 -8.06 -7.53 8.88
CA ALA A 76 -8.27 -8.76 9.65
C ALA A 76 -8.03 -10.01 8.79
N ARG A 77 -8.53 -10.05 7.55
CA ARG A 77 -8.28 -11.17 6.63
C ARG A 77 -6.81 -11.31 6.26
N ARG A 78 -6.16 -10.21 5.87
CA ARG A 78 -4.73 -10.20 5.55
C ARG A 78 -3.90 -10.74 6.70
N ASN A 79 -4.17 -10.27 7.92
CA ASN A 79 -3.40 -10.66 9.09
C ASN A 79 -3.59 -12.14 9.45
N ARG A 80 -4.76 -12.73 9.17
CA ARG A 80 -4.98 -14.18 9.34
C ARG A 80 -4.20 -15.04 8.36
N CYS A 81 -3.74 -14.47 7.25
CA CYS A 81 -2.90 -15.19 6.29
C CYS A 81 -1.52 -15.58 6.86
N GLY A 82 -1.08 -14.97 7.95
CA GLY A 82 0.31 -15.09 8.37
C GLY A 82 1.24 -14.63 7.27
N GLY A 83 2.31 -15.36 6.99
CA GLY A 83 3.25 -15.06 5.91
C GLY A 83 2.92 -15.69 4.55
N ASN A 84 1.73 -16.24 4.36
CA ASN A 84 1.36 -16.94 3.12
C ASN A 84 1.14 -15.94 1.97
N PHE A 85 2.01 -15.98 0.97
CA PHE A 85 2.00 -15.05 -0.16
C PHE A 85 0.67 -15.07 -0.93
N VAL A 86 0.18 -16.23 -1.33
CA VAL A 86 -1.04 -16.35 -2.14
C VAL A 86 -2.27 -15.88 -1.36
N CYS A 87 -2.35 -16.23 -0.09
CA CYS A 87 -3.42 -15.77 0.79
C CYS A 87 -3.44 -14.24 0.90
N ILE A 88 -2.28 -13.62 1.11
CA ILE A 88 -2.13 -12.16 1.21
C ILE A 88 -2.46 -11.49 -0.12
N LEU A 89 -1.96 -12.03 -1.24
CA LEU A 89 -2.26 -11.51 -2.57
C LEU A 89 -3.77 -11.51 -2.84
N ASN A 90 -4.44 -12.61 -2.55
CA ASN A 90 -5.89 -12.73 -2.72
C ASN A 90 -6.65 -11.73 -1.85
N ALA A 91 -6.18 -11.47 -0.64
CA ALA A 91 -6.79 -10.47 0.23
C ALA A 91 -6.68 -9.05 -0.36
N TYR A 92 -5.52 -8.68 -0.91
CA TYR A 92 -5.33 -7.39 -1.58
C TYR A 92 -6.18 -7.25 -2.84
N GLU A 93 -6.20 -8.25 -3.68
CA GLU A 93 -7.01 -8.23 -4.92
C GLU A 93 -8.50 -8.08 -4.60
N ALA A 94 -9.00 -8.85 -3.63
CA ALA A 94 -10.38 -8.73 -3.18
C ALA A 94 -10.70 -7.35 -2.61
N GLN A 95 -9.77 -6.76 -1.87
CA GLN A 95 -9.96 -5.43 -1.30
C GLN A 95 -9.97 -4.34 -2.37
N ALA A 96 -9.10 -4.40 -3.36
CA ALA A 96 -9.14 -3.47 -4.49
C ALA A 96 -10.50 -3.51 -5.20
N GLY A 97 -11.04 -4.69 -5.42
CA GLY A 97 -12.38 -4.88 -5.99
C GLY A 97 -13.48 -4.30 -5.11
N ALA A 98 -13.42 -4.53 -3.80
CA ALA A 98 -14.40 -4.00 -2.83
C ALA A 98 -14.39 -2.47 -2.78
N LEU A 99 -13.21 -1.85 -2.71
CA LEU A 99 -13.09 -0.39 -2.71
C LEU A 99 -13.55 0.24 -4.02
N ASN A 100 -13.26 -0.40 -5.14
CA ASN A 100 -13.78 0.05 -6.44
C ASN A 100 -15.30 -0.03 -6.50
N GLY A 101 -15.90 -1.06 -5.94
CA GLY A 101 -17.36 -1.19 -5.81
C GLY A 101 -17.96 -0.07 -4.98
N ILE A 102 -17.36 0.29 -3.86
CA ILE A 102 -17.80 1.40 -3.00
C ILE A 102 -17.71 2.73 -3.76
N ARG A 103 -16.63 2.94 -4.51
CA ARG A 103 -16.46 4.15 -5.34
C ARG A 103 -17.63 4.37 -6.30
N LYS A 104 -18.17 3.29 -6.85
CA LYS A 104 -19.25 3.33 -7.85
C LYS A 104 -20.65 3.34 -7.26
N ALA A 105 -20.83 2.88 -6.01
CA ALA A 105 -22.14 2.54 -5.45
C ALA A 105 -22.96 3.75 -4.97
N PHE A 106 -22.34 4.89 -4.73
CA PHE A 106 -23.02 6.05 -4.10
C PHE A 106 -22.95 7.30 -4.98
#